data_84d95a1964a12251517ec81df034a58b
#
_entry.id   84d95a1964a12251517ec81df034a58b
#
_cell.length_a   1.000
_cell.length_b   1.000
_cell.length_c   1.000
_cell.angle_alpha   90.00
_cell.angle_beta   90.00
_cell.angle_gamma   90.00
#
_symmetry.space_group_name_H-M   'P 1'
#
loop_
_entity.id
_entity.type
_entity.pdbx_description
1 polymer ?
#
loop_
_entity_poly.entity_id
_entity_poly.type
_entity_poly.pdbx_seq_one_letter_code
_entity_poly.pdbx_strand_id
1 'polypeptide(L)'
;MRQLRLPVGIEDFAEIRRNEYYYVDKTQLIEQVLDRRNKVTLFTRPRRFGKTLNMSMLRYFFEIGTDVKLFEELFIAQNHELCEKYMGKYPVVSISLKSINADSYSKAKAQLIKLVNREGRRVQFLMDSDRLTAVDKALFTALLDREMEEDTLVSSLQELTELLEIHFGQQVIVLIDEYDVPLAKANQNGYYDEMALLLRNFFENVLKTNDSLEFAVLTGCLRIAKESIFTGLNNFKVYSITDADYDEMFGFNDKEVKKMLLTFHQQEKYDEVKEWYDGYRFGNADVYCPWDVVNYCADHLTHPGAVPKNYWLNTSGNEVINRFIDSVDEPQKLAKTELERLVSGNVVRKRIDEAITYKELYSTIDNLWSTLFMTGYLTQRGCEDDGRYRLVIPNREIQNIVTDHILVKFQGEVKKDGQMADAFCHALMEGKANEVETLFTAYMGKTISIRDTFVRKSIKENFYHGILLGILSFKTGWEVASNRESGTGFSDILIEIDDSDIGIVIEVKYSDDENQLESDCREALKQIKDRDYPQKLRNAGFHKILKYGIACQIKTCKVLVEI
;
A
#
# COMPACT_ATOMS: atom_id res chain seq x y z
N MET A 1 21.58 15.21 25.43
CA MET A 1 21.33 13.98 24.68
C MET A 1 20.84 14.37 23.29
N ARG A 2 21.40 13.84 22.21
CA ARG A 2 20.78 14.02 20.88
C ARG A 2 19.40 13.37 20.90
N GLN A 3 18.41 14.08 20.39
CA GLN A 3 17.05 13.54 20.29
C GLN A 3 17.03 12.44 19.24
N LEU A 4 16.62 11.24 19.61
CA LEU A 4 16.44 10.11 18.69
C LEU A 4 15.47 10.53 17.58
N ARG A 5 15.74 10.13 16.33
CA ARG A 5 14.95 10.52 15.15
C ARG A 5 14.26 9.32 14.51
N LEU A 6 13.09 9.54 13.92
CA LEU A 6 12.41 8.53 13.12
C LEU A 6 12.98 8.47 11.70
N PRO A 7 13.19 7.28 11.12
CA PRO A 7 13.84 7.08 9.81
C PRO A 7 12.83 7.25 8.65
N VAL A 8 12.19 8.41 8.54
CA VAL A 8 11.22 8.68 7.46
C VAL A 8 11.92 8.66 6.11
N GLY A 9 11.54 7.72 5.22
CA GLY A 9 12.08 7.62 3.87
C GLY A 9 13.50 7.03 3.77
N ILE A 10 14.09 6.54 4.86
CA ILE A 10 15.43 5.94 4.87
C ILE A 10 15.29 4.43 4.65
N GLU A 11 15.92 3.92 3.60
CA GLU A 11 15.91 2.52 3.19
C GLU A 11 17.26 1.81 3.41
N ASP A 12 18.31 2.55 3.79
CA ASP A 12 19.65 2.01 4.05
C ASP A 12 19.87 1.76 5.54
N PHE A 13 20.19 0.50 5.88
CA PHE A 13 20.39 0.07 7.27
C PHE A 13 21.58 0.77 7.93
N ALA A 14 22.71 0.93 7.20
CA ALA A 14 23.88 1.58 7.77
C ALA A 14 23.64 3.08 8.01
N GLU A 15 22.86 3.74 7.15
CA GLU A 15 22.45 5.14 7.37
C GLU A 15 21.64 5.27 8.67
N ILE A 16 20.67 4.37 8.90
CA ILE A 16 19.88 4.35 10.13
C ILE A 16 20.80 4.18 11.35
N ARG A 17 21.72 3.22 11.33
CA ARG A 17 22.56 2.89 12.47
C ARG A 17 23.63 3.95 12.75
N ARG A 18 24.31 4.46 11.71
CA ARG A 18 25.39 5.47 11.86
C ARG A 18 24.87 6.84 12.33
N ASN A 19 23.64 7.17 11.93
CA ASN A 19 23.01 8.46 12.29
C ASN A 19 22.10 8.36 13.51
N GLU A 20 22.11 7.22 14.21
CA GLU A 20 21.35 7.00 15.45
C GLU A 20 19.84 7.25 15.28
N TYR A 21 19.27 6.82 14.14
CA TYR A 21 17.82 6.79 13.98
C TYR A 21 17.20 5.64 14.79
N TYR A 22 15.94 5.77 15.14
CA TYR A 22 15.20 4.67 15.76
C TYR A 22 15.08 3.50 14.79
N TYR A 23 15.53 2.33 15.21
CA TYR A 23 15.46 1.11 14.42
C TYR A 23 14.60 0.06 15.14
N VAL A 24 13.58 -0.47 14.45
CA VAL A 24 12.86 -1.66 14.91
C VAL A 24 13.65 -2.88 14.48
N ASP A 25 14.19 -3.59 15.45
CA ASP A 25 15.12 -4.68 15.21
C ASP A 25 14.46 -5.88 14.52
N LYS A 26 14.87 -6.15 13.30
CA LYS A 26 14.46 -7.29 12.47
C LYS A 26 15.63 -8.24 12.17
N THR A 27 16.73 -8.13 12.91
CA THR A 27 17.93 -8.96 12.66
C THR A 27 17.72 -10.44 12.94
N GLN A 28 16.62 -10.84 13.59
CA GLN A 28 16.19 -12.24 13.67
C GLN A 28 15.95 -12.86 12.27
N LEU A 29 15.66 -12.05 11.26
CA LEU A 29 15.58 -12.52 9.86
C LEU A 29 16.86 -13.20 9.41
N ILE A 30 18.05 -12.71 9.84
CA ILE A 30 19.34 -13.30 9.50
C ILE A 30 19.44 -14.73 10.03
N GLU A 31 19.11 -14.93 11.30
CA GLU A 31 19.10 -16.25 11.94
C GLU A 31 18.16 -17.21 11.21
N GLN A 32 16.91 -16.78 10.94
CA GLN A 32 15.93 -17.61 10.24
C GLN A 32 16.37 -17.99 8.82
N VAL A 33 16.99 -17.06 8.06
CA VAL A 33 17.52 -17.34 6.72
C VAL A 33 18.64 -18.38 6.78
N LEU A 34 19.56 -18.26 7.74
CA LEU A 34 20.67 -19.18 7.92
C LEU A 34 20.21 -20.57 8.42
N ASP A 35 19.20 -20.64 9.27
CA ASP A 35 18.66 -21.90 9.79
C ASP A 35 17.94 -22.72 8.71
N ARG A 36 17.16 -22.05 7.84
CA ARG A 36 16.41 -22.74 6.76
C ARG A 36 17.32 -23.24 5.63
N ARG A 37 18.48 -22.61 5.41
CA ARG A 37 19.49 -22.99 4.40
C ARG A 37 18.91 -23.24 2.99
N ASN A 38 17.89 -22.47 2.60
CA ASN A 38 17.41 -22.54 1.24
C ASN A 38 18.45 -21.94 0.29
N LYS A 39 18.68 -22.59 -0.86
CA LYS A 39 19.63 -22.06 -1.86
C LYS A 39 19.12 -20.73 -2.44
N VAL A 40 17.81 -20.63 -2.70
CA VAL A 40 17.15 -19.40 -3.17
C VAL A 40 15.88 -19.17 -2.37
N THR A 41 15.78 -18.02 -1.73
CA THR A 41 14.60 -17.60 -0.95
C THR A 41 13.95 -16.38 -1.61
N LEU A 42 12.66 -16.42 -1.85
CA LEU A 42 11.86 -15.28 -2.27
C LEU A 42 10.88 -14.88 -1.17
N PHE A 43 10.92 -13.63 -0.75
CA PHE A 43 9.90 -13.02 0.10
C PHE A 43 8.94 -12.16 -0.71
N THR A 44 7.66 -12.52 -0.71
CA THR A 44 6.61 -11.69 -1.29
C THR A 44 5.82 -11.00 -0.18
N ARG A 45 5.88 -9.67 -0.14
CA ARG A 45 5.18 -8.83 0.83
C ARG A 45 4.62 -7.59 0.13
N PRO A 46 3.52 -7.02 0.60
CA PRO A 46 3.00 -5.77 0.06
C PRO A 46 4.06 -4.66 0.13
N ARG A 47 3.83 -3.59 -0.61
CA ARG A 47 4.72 -2.42 -0.57
C ARG A 47 4.74 -1.82 0.84
N ARG A 48 5.89 -1.22 1.23
CA ARG A 48 6.10 -0.50 2.50
C ARG A 48 6.19 -1.33 3.79
N PHE A 49 6.35 -2.63 3.64
CA PHE A 49 6.57 -3.56 4.77
C PHE A 49 8.06 -3.83 5.06
N GLY A 50 8.97 -2.92 4.69
CA GLY A 50 10.38 -2.99 5.09
C GLY A 50 11.26 -3.91 4.26
N LYS A 51 10.84 -4.38 3.06
CA LYS A 51 11.62 -5.28 2.20
C LYS A 51 13.03 -4.75 1.91
N THR A 52 13.13 -3.55 1.35
CA THR A 52 14.40 -2.91 0.97
C THR A 52 15.34 -2.71 2.16
N LEU A 53 14.79 -2.29 3.31
CA LEU A 53 15.58 -2.11 4.53
C LEU A 53 16.15 -3.44 5.04
N ASN A 54 15.35 -4.52 5.01
CA ASN A 54 15.81 -5.85 5.37
C ASN A 54 16.88 -6.38 4.39
N MET A 55 16.75 -6.10 3.09
CA MET A 55 17.79 -6.44 2.11
C MET A 55 19.08 -5.67 2.36
N SER A 56 18.99 -4.38 2.70
CA SER A 56 20.15 -3.58 3.11
C SER A 56 20.80 -4.15 4.38
N MET A 57 20.02 -4.53 5.38
CA MET A 57 20.48 -5.15 6.62
C MET A 57 21.21 -6.48 6.36
N LEU A 58 20.65 -7.38 5.52
CA LEU A 58 21.30 -8.62 5.12
C LEU A 58 22.63 -8.36 4.41
N ARG A 59 22.67 -7.42 3.49
CA ARG A 59 23.89 -7.02 2.81
C ARG A 59 24.97 -6.62 3.79
N TYR A 60 24.70 -5.67 4.69
CA TYR A 60 25.70 -5.21 5.66
C TYR A 60 26.10 -6.29 6.68
N PHE A 61 25.25 -7.28 6.93
CA PHE A 61 25.63 -8.39 7.80
C PHE A 61 26.66 -9.31 7.14
N PHE A 62 26.45 -9.70 5.88
CA PHE A 62 27.28 -10.70 5.22
C PHE A 62 28.52 -10.11 4.55
N GLU A 63 28.46 -8.88 4.05
CA GLU A 63 29.46 -8.31 3.14
C GLU A 63 30.82 -8.09 3.82
N ILE A 64 31.90 -8.62 3.17
CA ILE A 64 33.29 -8.43 3.60
C ILE A 64 33.60 -6.93 3.66
N GLY A 65 34.25 -6.52 4.76
CA GLY A 65 34.65 -5.13 4.98
C GLY A 65 33.57 -4.24 5.59
N THR A 66 32.42 -4.81 5.94
CA THR A 66 31.36 -4.06 6.64
C THR A 66 31.75 -3.79 8.10
N ASP A 67 31.31 -2.64 8.60
CA ASP A 67 31.48 -2.26 10.01
C ASP A 67 30.55 -3.09 10.90
N VAL A 68 31.11 -4.02 11.65
CA VAL A 68 30.38 -4.91 12.57
C VAL A 68 29.64 -4.16 13.68
N LYS A 69 30.06 -2.91 14.00
CA LYS A 69 29.41 -2.07 15.01
C LYS A 69 27.97 -1.70 14.62
N LEU A 70 27.60 -1.81 13.35
CA LEU A 70 26.22 -1.58 12.91
C LEU A 70 25.22 -2.53 13.58
N PHE A 71 25.68 -3.70 14.06
CA PHE A 71 24.85 -4.73 14.68
C PHE A 71 24.95 -4.76 16.21
N GLU A 72 25.76 -3.90 16.83
CA GLU A 72 25.85 -3.80 18.29
C GLU A 72 24.46 -3.56 18.90
N GLU A 73 24.16 -4.23 20.02
CA GLU A 73 22.89 -4.19 20.77
C GLU A 73 21.67 -4.76 20.03
N LEU A 74 21.81 -5.27 18.82
CA LEU A 74 20.73 -5.92 18.09
C LEU A 74 20.62 -7.41 18.44
N PHE A 75 19.46 -8.00 18.15
CA PHE A 75 19.17 -9.41 18.45
C PHE A 75 20.26 -10.36 17.95
N ILE A 76 20.68 -10.21 16.68
CA ILE A 76 21.67 -11.09 16.06
C ILE A 76 23.04 -11.04 16.77
N ALA A 77 23.40 -9.92 17.38
CA ALA A 77 24.67 -9.80 18.11
C ALA A 77 24.76 -10.71 19.34
N GLN A 78 23.61 -11.20 19.83
CA GLN A 78 23.56 -12.17 20.95
C GLN A 78 23.94 -13.59 20.49
N ASN A 79 23.83 -13.88 19.18
CA ASN A 79 24.23 -15.16 18.61
C ASN A 79 25.67 -15.10 18.12
N HIS A 80 26.62 -15.26 19.07
CA HIS A 80 28.05 -15.16 18.79
C HIS A 80 28.55 -16.17 17.75
N GLU A 81 28.01 -17.38 17.74
CA GLU A 81 28.38 -18.43 16.78
C GLU A 81 28.04 -18.00 15.33
N LEU A 82 26.84 -17.53 15.09
CA LEU A 82 26.45 -17.05 13.76
C LEU A 82 27.24 -15.79 13.36
N CYS A 83 27.45 -14.85 14.29
CA CYS A 83 28.26 -13.67 14.01
C CYS A 83 29.70 -14.01 13.64
N GLU A 84 30.37 -14.90 14.39
CA GLU A 84 31.72 -15.32 14.10
C GLU A 84 31.85 -16.02 12.74
N LYS A 85 30.86 -16.83 12.39
CA LYS A 85 30.87 -17.64 11.18
C LYS A 85 30.49 -16.85 9.93
N TYR A 86 29.53 -15.90 10.01
CA TYR A 86 28.92 -15.31 8.83
C TYR A 86 29.07 -13.79 8.71
N MET A 87 29.21 -13.05 9.84
CA MET A 87 29.24 -11.59 9.79
C MET A 87 30.50 -11.07 9.12
N GLY A 88 30.35 -10.36 8.01
CA GLY A 88 31.47 -9.79 7.25
C GLY A 88 32.37 -10.82 6.57
N LYS A 89 31.87 -12.02 6.24
CA LYS A 89 32.66 -13.13 5.72
C LYS A 89 32.42 -13.44 4.24
N TYR A 90 31.42 -12.88 3.61
CA TYR A 90 31.02 -13.24 2.25
C TYR A 90 31.14 -12.06 1.29
N PRO A 91 31.59 -12.26 0.06
CA PRO A 91 31.32 -11.30 -1.00
C PRO A 91 29.82 -11.27 -1.27
N VAL A 92 29.26 -10.07 -1.52
CA VAL A 92 27.83 -9.88 -1.74
C VAL A 92 27.62 -9.13 -3.05
N VAL A 93 26.79 -9.68 -3.92
CA VAL A 93 26.19 -8.97 -5.07
C VAL A 93 24.80 -8.51 -4.67
N SER A 94 24.56 -7.21 -4.72
CA SER A 94 23.28 -6.61 -4.27
C SER A 94 22.73 -5.62 -5.28
N ILE A 95 21.58 -5.97 -5.87
CA ILE A 95 20.90 -5.13 -6.86
C ILE A 95 19.44 -4.87 -6.46
N SER A 96 18.93 -3.69 -6.81
CA SER A 96 17.50 -3.37 -6.69
C SER A 96 16.93 -2.97 -8.04
N LEU A 97 15.92 -3.70 -8.49
CA LEU A 97 15.24 -3.47 -9.77
C LEU A 97 14.17 -2.36 -9.68
N LYS A 98 14.02 -1.72 -8.51
CA LYS A 98 13.07 -0.63 -8.23
C LYS A 98 13.14 0.52 -9.24
N SER A 99 14.34 0.81 -9.75
CA SER A 99 14.59 1.93 -10.68
C SER A 99 14.24 1.62 -12.14
N ILE A 100 13.95 0.36 -12.50
CA ILE A 100 13.63 -0.02 -13.87
C ILE A 100 12.17 0.33 -14.15
N ASN A 101 11.97 1.55 -14.64
CA ASN A 101 10.66 2.13 -14.95
C ASN A 101 10.75 2.82 -16.30
N ALA A 102 10.42 2.10 -17.38
CA ALA A 102 10.57 2.56 -18.75
C ALA A 102 9.29 2.35 -19.56
N ASP A 103 9.11 3.15 -20.59
CA ASP A 103 7.99 3.10 -21.54
C ASP A 103 8.22 2.11 -22.70
N SER A 104 9.43 1.54 -22.81
CA SER A 104 9.80 0.60 -23.88
C SER A 104 10.87 -0.38 -23.41
N TYR A 105 10.91 -1.55 -24.08
CA TYR A 105 11.88 -2.61 -23.83
C TYR A 105 13.33 -2.12 -23.90
N SER A 106 13.68 -1.38 -24.98
CA SER A 106 15.04 -0.89 -25.16
C SER A 106 15.52 0.03 -24.01
N LYS A 107 14.63 0.90 -23.51
CA LYS A 107 14.94 1.74 -22.34
C LYS A 107 15.04 0.94 -21.06
N ALA A 108 14.16 -0.06 -20.85
CA ALA A 108 14.21 -0.94 -19.69
C ALA A 108 15.52 -1.75 -19.67
N LYS A 109 15.92 -2.33 -20.80
CA LYS A 109 17.21 -3.02 -20.98
C LYS A 109 18.38 -2.10 -20.67
N ALA A 110 18.39 -0.87 -21.20
CA ALA A 110 19.44 0.10 -20.92
C ALA A 110 19.52 0.47 -19.41
N GLN A 111 18.37 0.51 -18.70
CA GLN A 111 18.36 0.72 -17.26
C GLN A 111 18.93 -0.47 -16.51
N LEU A 112 18.66 -1.71 -16.94
CA LEU A 112 19.22 -2.93 -16.37
C LEU A 112 20.76 -2.98 -16.58
N ILE A 113 21.26 -2.64 -17.78
CA ILE A 113 22.69 -2.50 -18.06
C ILE A 113 23.35 -1.50 -17.09
N LYS A 114 22.73 -0.32 -16.90
CA LYS A 114 23.25 0.69 -15.93
C LYS A 114 23.29 0.16 -14.51
N LEU A 115 22.33 -0.69 -14.12
CA LEU A 115 22.30 -1.31 -12.80
C LEU A 115 23.47 -2.28 -12.62
N VAL A 116 23.69 -3.18 -13.58
CA VAL A 116 24.86 -4.09 -13.60
C VAL A 116 26.18 -3.31 -13.56
N ASN A 117 26.31 -2.28 -14.41
CA ASN A 117 27.51 -1.42 -14.40
C ASN A 117 27.76 -0.77 -13.03
N ARG A 118 26.69 -0.34 -12.33
CA ARG A 118 26.82 0.27 -10.99
C ARG A 118 27.36 -0.75 -10.00
N GLU A 119 26.85 -1.96 -10.03
CA GLU A 119 27.31 -3.05 -9.17
C GLU A 119 28.74 -3.45 -9.51
N GLY A 120 29.09 -3.59 -10.79
CA GLY A 120 30.46 -3.80 -11.22
C GLY A 120 31.44 -2.73 -10.74
N ARG A 121 31.05 -1.44 -10.80
CA ARG A 121 31.89 -0.34 -10.28
C ARG A 121 32.07 -0.42 -8.76
N ARG A 122 31.13 -0.93 -8.01
CA ARG A 122 31.25 -1.12 -6.57
C ARG A 122 32.37 -2.09 -6.22
N VAL A 123 32.61 -3.08 -7.08
CA VAL A 123 33.65 -4.09 -6.93
C VAL A 123 34.83 -3.88 -7.90
N GLN A 124 35.09 -2.64 -8.29
CA GLN A 124 36.14 -2.29 -9.28
C GLN A 124 37.55 -2.72 -8.85
N PHE A 125 37.79 -3.02 -7.55
CA PHE A 125 39.02 -3.58 -7.04
C PHE A 125 39.41 -4.92 -7.72
N LEU A 126 38.46 -5.62 -8.36
CA LEU A 126 38.73 -6.82 -9.15
C LEU A 126 39.73 -6.58 -10.27
N MET A 127 39.81 -5.36 -10.84
CA MET A 127 40.82 -5.00 -11.85
C MET A 127 42.24 -5.10 -11.33
N ASP A 128 42.43 -4.85 -10.04
CA ASP A 128 43.74 -4.88 -9.38
C ASP A 128 44.02 -6.25 -8.69
N SER A 129 43.12 -7.23 -8.87
CA SER A 129 43.28 -8.55 -8.26
C SER A 129 44.43 -9.33 -8.87
N ASP A 130 45.32 -9.87 -8.02
CA ASP A 130 46.40 -10.77 -8.43
C ASP A 130 45.94 -12.20 -8.70
N ARG A 131 44.70 -12.53 -8.28
CA ARG A 131 44.08 -13.86 -8.48
C ARG A 131 43.36 -13.99 -9.81
N LEU A 132 42.99 -12.87 -10.43
CA LEU A 132 42.29 -12.84 -11.72
C LEU A 132 43.29 -12.84 -12.87
N THR A 133 43.02 -13.71 -13.87
CA THR A 133 43.76 -13.74 -15.12
C THR A 133 43.47 -12.53 -16.01
N ALA A 134 44.25 -12.36 -17.09
CA ALA A 134 43.97 -11.34 -18.08
C ALA A 134 42.62 -11.54 -18.77
N VAL A 135 42.16 -12.78 -18.93
CA VAL A 135 40.85 -13.12 -19.51
C VAL A 135 39.74 -12.71 -18.53
N ASP A 136 39.85 -13.01 -17.24
CA ASP A 136 38.89 -12.64 -16.23
C ASP A 136 38.71 -11.12 -16.14
N LYS A 137 39.83 -10.36 -16.22
CA LYS A 137 39.80 -8.89 -16.23
C LYS A 137 39.16 -8.35 -17.50
N ALA A 138 39.30 -9.01 -18.64
CA ALA A 138 38.61 -8.65 -19.87
C ALA A 138 37.09 -8.90 -19.76
N LEU A 139 36.67 -10.04 -19.19
CA LEU A 139 35.25 -10.30 -18.86
C LEU A 139 34.68 -9.22 -17.93
N PHE A 140 35.40 -8.92 -16.85
CA PHE A 140 34.96 -7.85 -15.94
C PHE A 140 34.83 -6.49 -16.64
N THR A 141 35.72 -6.17 -17.57
CA THR A 141 35.65 -4.92 -18.36
C THR A 141 34.40 -4.89 -19.22
N ALA A 142 33.98 -6.02 -19.80
CA ALA A 142 32.74 -6.12 -20.56
C ALA A 142 31.49 -5.85 -19.70
N LEU A 143 31.51 -6.23 -18.40
CA LEU A 143 30.42 -5.91 -17.47
C LEU A 143 30.31 -4.40 -17.14
N LEU A 144 31.36 -3.62 -17.40
CA LEU A 144 31.36 -2.19 -17.21
C LEU A 144 30.97 -1.40 -18.47
N ASP A 145 30.79 -2.09 -19.59
CA ASP A 145 30.37 -1.44 -20.85
C ASP A 145 28.93 -0.94 -20.76
N ARG A 146 28.71 0.30 -21.22
CA ARG A 146 27.37 0.92 -21.26
C ARG A 146 26.52 0.45 -22.43
N GLU A 147 27.14 -0.11 -23.45
CA GLU A 147 26.51 -0.67 -24.67
C GLU A 147 26.60 -2.21 -24.64
N MET A 148 26.55 -2.79 -23.46
CA MET A 148 26.62 -4.23 -23.22
C MET A 148 25.60 -4.98 -24.10
N GLU A 149 26.07 -6.01 -24.80
CA GLU A 149 25.22 -6.91 -25.57
C GLU A 149 24.30 -7.72 -24.66
N GLU A 150 23.17 -8.20 -25.18
CA GLU A 150 22.15 -8.89 -24.38
C GLU A 150 22.68 -10.20 -23.81
N ASP A 151 23.48 -10.97 -24.57
CA ASP A 151 24.07 -12.21 -24.10
C ASP A 151 25.01 -11.97 -22.90
N THR A 152 25.81 -10.91 -22.93
CA THR A 152 26.65 -10.48 -21.81
C THR A 152 25.81 -10.00 -20.64
N LEU A 153 24.70 -9.30 -20.88
CA LEU A 153 23.81 -8.83 -19.85
C LEU A 153 23.16 -10.00 -19.08
N VAL A 154 22.68 -11.03 -19.76
CA VAL A 154 22.02 -12.17 -19.12
C VAL A 154 22.98 -13.05 -18.32
N SER A 155 24.27 -13.12 -18.66
CA SER A 155 25.31 -13.82 -17.91
C SER A 155 25.99 -12.96 -16.82
N SER A 156 25.79 -11.66 -16.86
CA SER A 156 26.57 -10.68 -16.09
C SER A 156 26.65 -10.91 -14.58
N LEU A 157 25.54 -11.30 -13.93
CA LEU A 157 25.54 -11.57 -12.49
C LEU A 157 26.25 -12.89 -12.15
N GLN A 158 26.11 -13.92 -12.99
CA GLN A 158 26.85 -15.17 -12.82
C GLN A 158 28.34 -14.90 -12.94
N GLU A 159 28.79 -14.28 -14.03
CA GLU A 159 30.20 -13.91 -14.24
C GLU A 159 30.74 -13.07 -13.08
N LEU A 160 29.97 -12.11 -12.57
CA LEU A 160 30.37 -11.29 -11.42
C LEU A 160 30.55 -12.14 -10.14
N THR A 161 29.69 -13.15 -9.91
CA THR A 161 29.86 -14.06 -8.76
C THR A 161 31.08 -14.94 -8.91
N GLU A 162 31.38 -15.45 -10.12
CA GLU A 162 32.56 -16.24 -10.40
C GLU A 162 33.86 -15.44 -10.15
N LEU A 163 33.92 -14.20 -10.64
CA LEU A 163 35.08 -13.32 -10.45
C LEU A 163 35.31 -12.97 -8.96
N LEU A 164 34.21 -12.74 -8.22
CA LEU A 164 34.27 -12.48 -6.78
C LEU A 164 34.73 -13.72 -5.99
N GLU A 165 34.26 -14.91 -6.34
CA GLU A 165 34.72 -16.16 -5.72
C GLU A 165 36.21 -16.41 -5.98
N ILE A 166 36.68 -16.22 -7.20
CA ILE A 166 38.13 -16.33 -7.53
C ILE A 166 38.94 -15.36 -6.67
N HIS A 167 38.47 -14.10 -6.53
CA HIS A 167 39.17 -13.08 -5.77
C HIS A 167 39.23 -13.38 -4.27
N PHE A 168 38.09 -13.72 -3.65
CA PHE A 168 37.97 -13.90 -2.22
C PHE A 168 38.26 -15.34 -1.77
N GLY A 169 38.11 -16.35 -2.65
CA GLY A 169 38.14 -17.77 -2.30
C GLY A 169 36.91 -18.20 -1.50
N GLN A 170 35.80 -17.51 -1.63
CA GLN A 170 34.55 -17.68 -0.89
C GLN A 170 33.36 -17.52 -1.82
N GLN A 171 32.39 -18.44 -1.76
CA GLN A 171 31.13 -18.32 -2.51
C GLN A 171 30.41 -17.00 -2.18
N VAL A 172 29.57 -16.56 -3.10
CA VAL A 172 28.95 -15.23 -3.13
C VAL A 172 27.49 -15.31 -2.71
N ILE A 173 27.04 -14.37 -1.89
CA ILE A 173 25.62 -14.18 -1.58
C ILE A 173 25.03 -13.17 -2.58
N VAL A 174 23.87 -13.51 -3.15
CA VAL A 174 23.17 -12.65 -4.12
C VAL A 174 21.86 -12.12 -3.52
N LEU A 175 21.72 -10.81 -3.51
CA LEU A 175 20.54 -10.10 -3.00
C LEU A 175 19.87 -9.32 -4.12
N ILE A 176 18.59 -9.62 -4.40
CA ILE A 176 17.82 -8.98 -5.49
C ILE A 176 16.53 -8.39 -4.91
N ASP A 177 16.46 -7.06 -4.85
CA ASP A 177 15.29 -6.36 -4.32
C ASP A 177 14.34 -5.93 -5.42
N GLU A 178 13.02 -6.03 -5.15
CA GLU A 178 11.91 -5.64 -6.04
C GLU A 178 12.02 -6.24 -7.46
N TYR A 179 12.25 -7.56 -7.53
CA TYR A 179 12.50 -8.30 -8.77
C TYR A 179 11.35 -8.18 -9.81
N ASP A 180 10.15 -7.90 -9.35
CA ASP A 180 8.91 -7.88 -10.12
C ASP A 180 8.54 -6.50 -10.70
N VAL A 181 9.21 -5.42 -10.28
CA VAL A 181 8.92 -4.06 -10.75
C VAL A 181 9.07 -3.90 -12.27
N PRO A 182 10.13 -4.41 -12.92
CA PRO A 182 10.25 -4.30 -14.38
C PRO A 182 9.12 -5.00 -15.13
N LEU A 183 8.61 -6.12 -14.61
CA LEU A 183 7.50 -6.87 -15.20
C LEU A 183 6.18 -6.12 -15.09
N ALA A 184 5.92 -5.52 -13.93
CA ALA A 184 4.75 -4.67 -13.72
C ALA A 184 4.73 -3.51 -14.74
N LYS A 185 5.88 -2.86 -14.94
CA LYS A 185 6.02 -1.76 -15.90
C LYS A 185 5.93 -2.20 -17.35
N ALA A 186 6.52 -3.33 -17.68
CA ALA A 186 6.43 -3.92 -19.00
C ALA A 186 4.98 -4.30 -19.38
N ASN A 187 4.22 -4.83 -18.40
CA ASN A 187 2.80 -5.14 -18.60
C ASN A 187 1.96 -3.86 -18.84
N GLN A 188 2.24 -2.78 -18.10
CA GLN A 188 1.56 -1.50 -18.29
C GLN A 188 1.84 -0.88 -19.67
N ASN A 189 3.05 -1.07 -20.20
CA ASN A 189 3.54 -0.42 -21.42
C ASN A 189 3.60 -1.35 -22.64
N GLY A 190 3.14 -2.60 -22.53
CA GLY A 190 2.92 -3.50 -23.67
C GLY A 190 4.15 -4.23 -24.20
N TYR A 191 5.27 -4.30 -23.45
CA TYR A 191 6.49 -5.05 -23.82
C TYR A 191 6.81 -6.18 -22.82
N TYR A 192 5.75 -6.77 -22.26
CA TYR A 192 5.86 -7.76 -21.19
C TYR A 192 6.66 -9.01 -21.57
N ASP A 193 6.40 -9.59 -22.77
CA ASP A 193 7.00 -10.86 -23.19
C ASP A 193 8.51 -10.77 -23.35
N GLU A 194 8.98 -9.67 -23.95
CA GLU A 194 10.41 -9.42 -24.12
C GLU A 194 11.10 -9.25 -22.75
N MET A 195 10.48 -8.50 -21.85
CA MET A 195 11.03 -8.26 -20.52
C MET A 195 11.02 -9.53 -19.65
N ALA A 196 9.98 -10.35 -19.75
CA ALA A 196 9.89 -11.62 -19.04
C ALA A 196 10.95 -12.61 -19.52
N LEU A 197 11.22 -12.67 -20.82
CA LEU A 197 12.28 -13.50 -21.39
C LEU A 197 13.67 -13.04 -20.92
N LEU A 198 13.94 -11.74 -21.00
CA LEU A 198 15.20 -11.15 -20.55
C LEU A 198 15.47 -11.46 -19.07
N LEU A 199 14.50 -11.19 -18.19
CA LEU A 199 14.67 -11.43 -16.75
C LEU A 199 14.75 -12.91 -16.39
N ARG A 200 14.06 -13.78 -17.12
CA ARG A 200 14.20 -15.23 -16.98
C ARG A 200 15.66 -15.64 -17.19
N ASN A 201 16.23 -15.31 -18.34
CA ASN A 201 17.60 -15.67 -18.67
C ASN A 201 18.59 -15.06 -17.67
N PHE A 202 18.38 -13.80 -17.29
CA PHE A 202 19.20 -13.10 -16.33
C PHE A 202 19.20 -13.78 -14.93
N PHE A 203 18.04 -14.23 -14.45
CA PHE A 203 17.94 -14.91 -13.15
C PHE A 203 18.33 -16.39 -13.21
N GLU A 204 18.01 -17.12 -14.32
CA GLU A 204 18.41 -18.53 -14.45
C GLU A 204 19.92 -18.69 -14.36
N ASN A 205 20.69 -17.86 -15.03
CA ASN A 205 22.14 -17.96 -15.02
C ASN A 205 22.72 -17.81 -13.61
N VAL A 206 22.28 -16.83 -12.84
CA VAL A 206 22.85 -16.58 -11.51
C VAL A 206 22.29 -17.50 -10.42
N LEU A 207 21.04 -18.00 -10.56
CA LEU A 207 20.35 -18.72 -9.46
C LEU A 207 20.29 -20.24 -9.65
N LYS A 208 20.46 -20.78 -10.88
CA LYS A 208 20.21 -22.20 -11.15
C LYS A 208 21.45 -23.07 -11.11
N THR A 209 22.39 -22.81 -11.98
CA THR A 209 23.61 -23.62 -12.19
C THR A 209 24.84 -22.79 -11.95
N ASN A 210 24.90 -22.17 -10.79
CA ASN A 210 26.00 -21.30 -10.40
C ASN A 210 26.69 -21.87 -9.16
N ASP A 211 27.86 -22.46 -9.35
CA ASP A 211 28.66 -23.08 -8.29
C ASP A 211 29.24 -22.03 -7.34
N SER A 212 29.43 -20.81 -7.83
CA SER A 212 29.90 -19.65 -7.04
C SER A 212 28.84 -19.06 -6.12
N LEU A 213 27.57 -19.47 -6.25
CA LEU A 213 26.48 -18.98 -5.39
C LEU A 213 26.50 -19.70 -4.04
N GLU A 214 26.60 -19.00 -2.92
CA GLU A 214 26.32 -19.54 -1.59
C GLU A 214 24.81 -19.70 -1.37
N PHE A 215 24.09 -18.61 -1.40
CA PHE A 215 22.63 -18.55 -1.46
C PHE A 215 22.16 -17.20 -2.03
N ALA A 216 20.87 -17.13 -2.37
CA ALA A 216 20.24 -15.89 -2.81
C ALA A 216 18.98 -15.57 -2.03
N VAL A 217 18.75 -14.26 -1.83
CA VAL A 217 17.48 -13.73 -1.29
C VAL A 217 16.89 -12.74 -2.28
N LEU A 218 15.63 -12.94 -2.62
CA LEU A 218 14.87 -12.06 -3.50
C LEU A 218 13.70 -11.46 -2.75
N THR A 219 13.29 -10.23 -3.10
CA THR A 219 12.05 -9.63 -2.62
C THR A 219 11.21 -9.08 -3.75
N GLY A 220 9.88 -9.14 -3.59
CA GLY A 220 8.89 -8.58 -4.51
C GLY A 220 7.52 -8.44 -3.87
N CYS A 221 6.54 -7.97 -4.65
CA CYS A 221 5.14 -7.88 -4.21
C CYS A 221 4.35 -9.14 -4.56
N LEU A 222 4.58 -9.71 -5.74
CA LEU A 222 3.83 -10.85 -6.27
C LEU A 222 4.73 -12.07 -6.44
N ARG A 223 4.13 -13.27 -6.34
CA ARG A 223 4.79 -14.52 -6.68
C ARG A 223 4.55 -14.82 -8.16
N ILE A 224 5.53 -14.53 -9.02
CA ILE A 224 5.43 -14.79 -10.46
C ILE A 224 5.88 -16.22 -10.76
N ALA A 225 5.13 -17.21 -10.27
CA ALA A 225 5.51 -18.62 -10.38
C ALA A 225 5.13 -19.26 -11.73
N LYS A 226 4.01 -18.84 -12.34
CA LYS A 226 3.53 -19.41 -13.62
C LYS A 226 4.27 -18.87 -14.85
N GLU A 227 4.97 -17.75 -14.71
CA GLU A 227 5.65 -17.12 -15.84
C GLU A 227 7.06 -17.62 -16.03
N SER A 228 7.26 -18.90 -16.05
CA SER A 228 8.52 -19.50 -16.50
C SER A 228 9.85 -18.81 -16.05
N ILE A 229 9.82 -17.64 -15.38
CA ILE A 229 10.99 -16.94 -14.86
C ILE A 229 11.73 -17.81 -13.83
N PHE A 230 10.98 -18.58 -13.07
CA PHE A 230 11.53 -19.49 -12.06
C PHE A 230 11.15 -20.96 -12.30
N THR A 231 10.53 -21.32 -13.43
CA THR A 231 10.06 -22.70 -13.70
C THR A 231 11.17 -23.74 -13.80
N GLY A 232 12.39 -23.35 -13.96
CA GLY A 232 13.56 -24.26 -13.96
C GLY A 232 14.28 -24.38 -12.62
N LEU A 233 13.87 -23.63 -11.59
CA LEU A 233 14.58 -23.56 -10.29
C LEU A 233 13.97 -24.56 -9.29
N ASN A 234 14.56 -25.75 -9.16
CA ASN A 234 14.14 -26.75 -8.17
C ASN A 234 14.57 -26.40 -6.73
N ASN A 235 15.46 -25.43 -6.58
CA ASN A 235 16.07 -24.98 -5.31
C ASN A 235 15.43 -23.70 -4.76
N PHE A 236 14.24 -23.31 -5.25
CA PHE A 236 13.59 -22.03 -4.98
C PHE A 236 12.45 -22.18 -3.97
N LYS A 237 12.52 -21.46 -2.86
CA LYS A 237 11.48 -21.43 -1.84
C LYS A 237 10.86 -20.04 -1.75
N VAL A 238 9.55 -19.97 -1.87
CA VAL A 238 8.77 -18.73 -1.72
C VAL A 238 8.13 -18.69 -0.36
N TYR A 239 8.20 -17.55 0.28
CA TYR A 239 7.47 -17.23 1.52
C TYR A 239 6.59 -16.00 1.29
N SER A 240 5.28 -16.24 1.25
CA SER A 240 4.26 -15.24 0.98
C SER A 240 3.65 -14.70 2.28
N ILE A 241 2.64 -13.85 2.15
CA ILE A 241 1.85 -13.35 3.29
C ILE A 241 0.95 -14.41 3.94
N THR A 242 0.83 -15.60 3.34
CA THR A 242 0.06 -16.72 3.90
C THR A 242 0.91 -17.68 4.73
N ASP A 243 2.25 -17.63 4.57
CA ASP A 243 3.16 -18.50 5.29
C ASP A 243 3.42 -18.01 6.72
N ALA A 244 3.49 -18.97 7.67
CA ALA A 244 3.82 -18.69 9.07
C ALA A 244 5.32 -18.43 9.29
N ASP A 245 6.17 -18.92 8.39
CA ASP A 245 7.60 -18.63 8.43
C ASP A 245 7.82 -17.16 8.06
N TYR A 246 8.66 -16.44 8.81
CA TYR A 246 9.00 -15.03 8.60
C TYR A 246 7.83 -14.04 8.72
N ASP A 247 6.75 -14.41 9.37
CA ASP A 247 5.52 -13.60 9.44
C ASP A 247 5.68 -12.31 10.26
N GLU A 248 6.59 -12.27 11.26
CA GLU A 248 6.93 -11.06 12.01
C GLU A 248 8.14 -10.29 11.47
N MET A 249 8.84 -10.82 10.45
CA MET A 249 10.07 -10.21 9.93
C MET A 249 9.81 -9.00 9.04
N PHE A 250 8.60 -8.89 8.53
CA PHE A 250 8.14 -7.78 7.70
C PHE A 250 6.92 -7.14 8.34
N GLY A 251 6.92 -5.82 8.47
CA GLY A 251 5.92 -5.12 9.25
C GLY A 251 6.36 -4.90 10.71
N PHE A 252 5.55 -4.18 11.48
CA PHE A 252 5.76 -4.03 12.92
C PHE A 252 4.69 -4.81 13.69
N ASN A 253 5.10 -5.55 14.70
CA ASN A 253 4.14 -6.16 15.61
C ASN A 253 3.69 -5.18 16.71
N ASP A 254 2.66 -5.55 17.47
CA ASP A 254 2.06 -4.70 18.48
C ASP A 254 3.03 -4.25 19.59
N LYS A 255 3.98 -5.14 19.96
CA LYS A 255 4.99 -4.81 20.98
C LYS A 255 5.99 -3.76 20.48
N GLU A 256 6.38 -3.87 19.21
CA GLU A 256 7.30 -2.93 18.56
C GLU A 256 6.66 -1.54 18.41
N VAL A 257 5.38 -1.48 18.02
CA VAL A 257 4.63 -0.21 17.94
C VAL A 257 4.51 0.44 19.33
N LYS A 258 4.11 -0.31 20.34
CA LYS A 258 4.05 0.19 21.71
C LYS A 258 5.41 0.72 22.22
N LYS A 259 6.50 -0.01 21.92
CA LYS A 259 7.85 0.42 22.28
C LYS A 259 8.23 1.71 21.54
N MET A 260 7.89 1.85 20.26
CA MET A 260 8.13 3.08 19.49
C MET A 260 7.37 4.25 20.09
N LEU A 261 6.06 4.12 20.32
CA LEU A 261 5.24 5.17 20.92
C LEU A 261 5.75 5.58 22.31
N LEU A 262 6.18 4.62 23.13
CA LEU A 262 6.80 4.90 24.44
C LEU A 262 8.10 5.71 24.28
N THR A 263 8.96 5.32 23.34
CA THR A 263 10.25 5.98 23.10
C THR A 263 10.08 7.45 22.68
N PHE A 264 9.02 7.75 21.94
CA PHE A 264 8.72 9.11 21.45
C PHE A 264 7.66 9.85 22.28
N HIS A 265 7.28 9.33 23.45
CA HIS A 265 6.30 9.92 24.38
C HIS A 265 4.91 10.14 23.76
N GLN A 266 4.45 9.17 22.96
CA GLN A 266 3.17 9.20 22.25
C GLN A 266 2.24 8.03 22.63
N GLN A 267 2.35 7.48 23.83
CA GLN A 267 1.61 6.30 24.29
C GLN A 267 0.09 6.48 24.22
N GLU A 268 -0.39 7.70 24.45
CA GLU A 268 -1.80 8.06 24.35
C GLU A 268 -2.38 7.95 22.94
N LYS A 269 -1.51 7.87 21.94
CA LYS A 269 -1.90 7.71 20.52
C LYS A 269 -2.06 6.26 20.09
N TYR A 270 -1.84 5.30 20.98
CA TYR A 270 -1.84 3.88 20.63
C TYR A 270 -3.16 3.42 20.00
N ASP A 271 -4.31 3.78 20.56
CA ASP A 271 -5.62 3.36 20.04
C ASP A 271 -5.88 3.96 18.65
N GLU A 272 -5.45 5.19 18.42
CA GLU A 272 -5.54 5.87 17.12
C GLU A 272 -4.64 5.21 16.08
N VAL A 273 -3.38 4.91 16.41
CA VAL A 273 -2.44 4.18 15.53
C VAL A 273 -2.97 2.79 15.21
N LYS A 274 -3.53 2.10 16.19
CA LYS A 274 -4.11 0.76 16.01
C LYS A 274 -5.31 0.78 15.07
N GLU A 275 -6.22 1.72 15.24
CA GLU A 275 -7.40 1.82 14.38
C GLU A 275 -7.03 2.12 12.91
N TRP A 276 -6.02 2.95 12.71
CA TRP A 276 -5.68 3.46 11.39
C TRP A 276 -4.71 2.60 10.59
N TYR A 277 -3.74 1.94 11.25
CA TYR A 277 -2.58 1.35 10.57
C TYR A 277 -2.29 -0.11 10.93
N ASP A 278 -3.04 -0.69 11.89
CA ASP A 278 -3.00 -2.12 12.24
C ASP A 278 -3.83 -2.95 11.25
N GLY A 279 -3.90 -4.25 11.53
CA GLY A 279 -4.90 -5.14 10.97
C GLY A 279 -4.43 -5.97 9.78
N TYR A 280 -3.21 -5.85 9.34
CA TYR A 280 -2.64 -6.83 8.42
C TYR A 280 -2.32 -8.13 9.15
N ARG A 281 -2.55 -9.26 8.48
CA ARG A 281 -2.19 -10.56 9.01
C ARG A 281 -1.33 -11.32 8.02
N PHE A 282 -0.08 -11.55 8.40
CA PHE A 282 0.86 -12.40 7.69
C PHE A 282 0.98 -13.71 8.46
N GLY A 283 0.78 -14.86 7.78
CA GLY A 283 0.76 -16.15 8.45
C GLY A 283 -0.13 -16.14 9.70
N ASN A 284 0.51 -16.23 10.87
CA ASN A 284 -0.14 -16.20 12.18
C ASN A 284 0.02 -14.86 12.93
N ALA A 285 0.84 -13.93 12.41
CA ALA A 285 1.14 -12.66 13.06
C ALA A 285 0.24 -11.52 12.56
N ASP A 286 -0.24 -10.70 13.49
CA ASP A 286 -0.87 -9.42 13.17
C ASP A 286 0.21 -8.33 13.15
N VAL A 287 0.24 -7.54 12.07
CA VAL A 287 1.28 -6.55 11.82
C VAL A 287 0.71 -5.22 11.30
N TYR A 288 1.41 -4.14 11.64
CA TYR A 288 1.19 -2.79 11.15
C TYR A 288 2.06 -2.52 9.93
N CYS A 289 1.62 -1.62 9.05
CA CYS A 289 2.47 -1.08 8.00
C CYS A 289 3.53 -0.13 8.59
N PRO A 290 4.83 -0.44 8.49
CA PRO A 290 5.89 0.39 9.10
C PRO A 290 5.91 1.83 8.62
N TRP A 291 5.69 2.03 7.33
CA TRP A 291 5.68 3.35 6.72
C TRP A 291 4.64 4.27 7.35
N ASP A 292 3.44 3.77 7.56
CA ASP A 292 2.31 4.56 8.05
C ASP A 292 2.55 4.94 9.51
N VAL A 293 2.96 3.98 10.34
CA VAL A 293 3.27 4.22 11.76
C VAL A 293 4.42 5.22 11.93
N VAL A 294 5.53 5.07 11.16
CA VAL A 294 6.69 5.95 11.24
C VAL A 294 6.31 7.39 10.82
N ASN A 295 5.56 7.55 9.71
CA ASN A 295 5.14 8.88 9.25
C ASN A 295 4.16 9.55 10.23
N TYR A 296 3.18 8.79 10.75
CA TYR A 296 2.26 9.29 11.76
C TYR A 296 3.00 9.79 13.01
N CYS A 297 3.91 8.98 13.55
CA CYS A 297 4.70 9.36 14.71
C CYS A 297 5.57 10.60 14.43
N ALA A 298 6.14 10.71 13.24
CA ALA A 298 6.95 11.87 12.85
C ALA A 298 6.12 13.15 12.71
N ASP A 299 4.93 13.06 12.11
CA ASP A 299 4.00 14.19 12.03
C ASP A 299 3.60 14.70 13.42
N HIS A 300 3.36 13.80 14.39
CA HIS A 300 3.01 14.14 15.76
C HIS A 300 4.17 14.76 16.55
N LEU A 301 5.42 14.42 16.25
CA LEU A 301 6.59 15.07 16.86
C LEU A 301 6.70 16.54 16.45
N THR A 302 6.29 16.87 15.24
CA THR A 302 6.33 18.24 14.71
C THR A 302 5.05 19.01 15.03
N HIS A 303 3.90 18.35 15.05
CA HIS A 303 2.57 18.94 15.25
C HIS A 303 1.75 18.05 16.18
N PRO A 304 1.74 18.31 17.50
CA PRO A 304 1.02 17.46 18.48
C PRO A 304 -0.48 17.30 18.22
N GLY A 305 -1.09 18.18 17.43
CA GLY A 305 -2.48 18.11 16.99
C GLY A 305 -2.68 17.45 15.61
N ALA A 306 -1.64 16.82 15.04
CA ALA A 306 -1.78 16.15 13.75
C ALA A 306 -2.85 15.05 13.80
N VAL A 307 -3.64 14.95 12.74
CA VAL A 307 -4.63 13.88 12.56
C VAL A 307 -4.07 12.77 11.66
N PRO A 308 -4.51 11.52 11.81
CA PRO A 308 -4.11 10.44 10.91
C PRO A 308 -4.42 10.76 9.46
N LYS A 309 -3.56 10.31 8.56
CA LYS A 309 -3.65 10.53 7.10
C LYS A 309 -3.49 9.22 6.34
N ASN A 310 -3.86 9.23 5.08
CA ASN A 310 -3.62 8.14 4.15
C ASN A 310 -2.17 8.21 3.62
N TYR A 311 -1.19 7.74 4.39
CA TYR A 311 0.24 7.76 3.99
C TYR A 311 0.55 6.77 2.88
N TRP A 312 -0.21 5.69 2.80
CA TRP A 312 -0.03 4.62 1.82
C TRP A 312 -0.45 5.03 0.40
N LEU A 313 -1.46 5.90 0.28
CA LEU A 313 -2.09 6.32 -0.98
C LEU A 313 -1.11 6.95 -1.99
N ASN A 314 -0.20 7.80 -1.54
CA ASN A 314 0.66 8.62 -2.43
C ASN A 314 1.80 7.84 -3.10
N THR A 315 1.83 6.53 -3.05
CA THR A 315 3.04 5.74 -3.28
C THR A 315 2.87 4.48 -4.09
N SER A 316 1.66 3.97 -4.21
CA SER A 316 1.31 2.85 -5.07
C SER A 316 0.33 3.32 -6.15
N GLY A 317 0.53 2.88 -7.38
CA GLY A 317 -0.49 3.11 -8.41
C GLY A 317 -1.79 2.44 -7.97
N ASN A 318 -2.85 3.22 -7.80
CA ASN A 318 -4.19 2.75 -7.41
C ASN A 318 -4.89 1.99 -8.55
N GLU A 319 -4.13 1.56 -9.56
CA GLU A 319 -4.67 0.91 -10.76
C GLU A 319 -5.47 -0.36 -10.41
N VAL A 320 -4.98 -1.17 -9.46
CA VAL A 320 -5.62 -2.42 -9.05
C VAL A 320 -7.01 -2.15 -8.48
N ILE A 321 -7.13 -1.20 -7.55
CA ILE A 321 -8.42 -0.87 -6.94
C ILE A 321 -9.37 -0.19 -7.92
N ASN A 322 -8.86 0.67 -8.80
CA ASN A 322 -9.67 1.29 -9.86
C ASN A 322 -10.24 0.23 -10.79
N ARG A 323 -9.40 -0.67 -11.32
CA ARG A 323 -9.85 -1.77 -12.19
C ARG A 323 -10.84 -2.69 -11.50
N PHE A 324 -10.64 -2.95 -10.20
CA PHE A 324 -11.59 -3.75 -9.43
C PHE A 324 -12.95 -3.05 -9.32
N ILE A 325 -12.97 -1.77 -8.94
CA ILE A 325 -14.20 -0.99 -8.83
C ILE A 325 -14.90 -0.86 -10.21
N ASP A 326 -14.14 -0.71 -11.30
CA ASP A 326 -14.69 -0.64 -12.65
C ASP A 326 -15.30 -1.98 -13.11
N SER A 327 -14.67 -3.11 -12.77
CA SER A 327 -15.17 -4.45 -13.12
C SER A 327 -16.47 -4.86 -12.39
N VAL A 328 -16.77 -4.20 -11.27
CA VAL A 328 -17.97 -4.49 -10.45
C VAL A 328 -19.28 -4.09 -11.15
N ASP A 329 -19.24 -3.17 -12.13
CA ASP A 329 -20.43 -2.71 -12.86
C ASP A 329 -20.81 -3.60 -14.07
N GLU A 330 -19.95 -4.54 -14.47
CA GLU A 330 -20.32 -5.55 -15.45
C GLU A 330 -21.34 -6.54 -14.85
N PRO A 331 -22.06 -7.37 -15.65
CA PRO A 331 -23.28 -8.06 -15.21
C PRO A 331 -23.16 -9.04 -14.03
N GLN A 332 -22.04 -9.05 -13.34
CA GLN A 332 -21.77 -9.89 -12.16
C GLN A 332 -22.26 -9.20 -10.87
N LYS A 333 -23.56 -9.23 -10.62
CA LYS A 333 -24.19 -8.75 -9.37
C LYS A 333 -23.50 -9.23 -8.08
N LEU A 334 -22.77 -10.35 -8.12
CA LEU A 334 -22.10 -10.94 -6.96
C LEU A 334 -20.93 -10.08 -6.48
N ALA A 335 -20.08 -9.60 -7.40
CA ALA A 335 -18.90 -8.80 -7.04
C ALA A 335 -19.29 -7.46 -6.38
N LYS A 336 -20.37 -6.83 -6.84
CA LYS A 336 -20.92 -5.59 -6.23
C LYS A 336 -21.34 -5.83 -4.78
N THR A 337 -22.10 -6.89 -4.54
CA THR A 337 -22.55 -7.25 -3.18
C THR A 337 -21.37 -7.58 -2.25
N GLU A 338 -20.34 -8.23 -2.77
CA GLU A 338 -19.14 -8.57 -2.00
C GLU A 338 -18.29 -7.32 -1.66
N LEU A 339 -18.15 -6.38 -2.60
CA LEU A 339 -17.49 -5.10 -2.32
C LEU A 339 -18.28 -4.29 -1.27
N GLU A 340 -19.61 -4.23 -1.38
CA GLU A 340 -20.48 -3.61 -0.37
C GLU A 340 -20.29 -4.24 1.02
N ARG A 341 -20.14 -5.57 1.08
CA ARG A 341 -19.84 -6.28 2.35
C ARG A 341 -18.49 -5.90 2.92
N LEU A 342 -17.44 -5.83 2.08
CA LEU A 342 -16.10 -5.45 2.54
C LEU A 342 -16.06 -4.03 3.09
N VAL A 343 -16.61 -3.08 2.35
CA VAL A 343 -16.64 -1.65 2.78
C VAL A 343 -17.44 -1.47 4.07
N SER A 344 -18.44 -2.35 4.28
CA SER A 344 -19.19 -2.41 5.54
C SER A 344 -18.46 -3.17 6.68
N GLY A 345 -17.20 -3.53 6.50
CA GLY A 345 -16.40 -4.24 7.52
C GLY A 345 -16.69 -5.75 7.63
N ASN A 346 -17.45 -6.32 6.69
CA ASN A 346 -17.79 -7.74 6.69
C ASN A 346 -16.77 -8.59 5.93
N VAL A 347 -16.73 -9.87 6.30
CA VAL A 347 -15.86 -10.86 5.67
C VAL A 347 -16.40 -11.29 4.30
N VAL A 348 -15.49 -11.38 3.31
CA VAL A 348 -15.73 -12.05 2.04
C VAL A 348 -14.85 -13.30 1.95
N ARG A 349 -15.40 -14.40 1.43
CA ARG A 349 -14.71 -15.68 1.33
C ARG A 349 -14.26 -15.93 -0.10
N LYS A 350 -12.94 -16.03 -0.33
CA LYS A 350 -12.35 -16.22 -1.66
C LYS A 350 -11.23 -17.26 -1.64
N ARG A 351 -11.12 -18.00 -2.72
CA ARG A 351 -9.87 -18.71 -3.01
C ARG A 351 -8.86 -17.72 -3.55
N ILE A 352 -7.63 -17.82 -3.07
CA ILE A 352 -6.54 -16.97 -3.49
C ILE A 352 -5.58 -17.78 -4.35
N ASP A 353 -5.36 -17.34 -5.57
CA ASP A 353 -4.29 -17.86 -6.42
C ASP A 353 -3.07 -16.93 -6.28
N GLU A 354 -2.05 -17.39 -5.55
CA GLU A 354 -0.79 -16.65 -5.38
C GLU A 354 0.15 -16.78 -6.59
N ALA A 355 -0.18 -17.67 -7.54
CA ALA A 355 0.66 -17.96 -8.69
C ALA A 355 0.18 -17.24 -9.97
N ILE A 356 -0.55 -16.15 -9.84
CA ILE A 356 -1.08 -15.36 -10.96
C ILE A 356 0.05 -14.62 -11.67
N THR A 357 0.05 -14.66 -13.01
CA THR A 357 0.98 -13.88 -13.84
C THR A 357 0.56 -12.42 -13.97
N TYR A 358 1.48 -11.52 -14.33
CA TYR A 358 1.12 -10.10 -14.57
C TYR A 358 0.10 -9.93 -15.69
N LYS A 359 0.09 -10.79 -16.70
CA LYS A 359 -0.93 -10.79 -17.77
C LYS A 359 -2.32 -11.17 -17.26
N GLU A 360 -2.37 -12.04 -16.26
CA GLU A 360 -3.62 -12.57 -15.71
C GLU A 360 -4.21 -11.74 -14.58
N LEU A 361 -3.45 -10.81 -13.98
CA LEU A 361 -3.88 -10.03 -12.81
C LEU A 361 -5.28 -9.43 -12.94
N TYR A 362 -5.63 -9.02 -14.14
CA TYR A 362 -6.88 -8.31 -14.42
C TYR A 362 -7.83 -9.10 -15.35
N SER A 363 -7.54 -10.37 -15.64
CA SER A 363 -8.29 -11.14 -16.63
C SER A 363 -9.63 -11.66 -16.10
N THR A 364 -9.74 -11.89 -14.79
CA THR A 364 -10.95 -12.35 -14.12
C THR A 364 -11.18 -11.63 -12.80
N ILE A 365 -12.41 -11.63 -12.31
CA ILE A 365 -12.74 -11.06 -10.99
C ILE A 365 -12.03 -11.81 -9.85
N ASP A 366 -11.84 -13.11 -9.96
CA ASP A 366 -11.15 -13.91 -8.94
C ASP A 366 -9.65 -13.57 -8.89
N ASN A 367 -9.04 -13.27 -10.03
CA ASN A 367 -7.66 -12.78 -10.09
C ASN A 367 -7.53 -11.39 -9.46
N LEU A 368 -8.52 -10.52 -9.66
CA LEU A 368 -8.55 -9.21 -8.99
C LEU A 368 -8.64 -9.35 -7.47
N TRP A 369 -9.44 -10.29 -6.94
CA TRP A 369 -9.47 -10.58 -5.50
C TRP A 369 -8.11 -11.03 -4.98
N SER A 370 -7.45 -11.94 -5.69
CA SER A 370 -6.09 -12.41 -5.33
C SER A 370 -5.08 -11.27 -5.38
N THR A 371 -5.17 -10.41 -6.41
CA THR A 371 -4.29 -9.24 -6.55
C THR A 371 -4.48 -8.23 -5.43
N LEU A 372 -5.72 -7.91 -5.05
CA LEU A 372 -6.02 -7.01 -3.92
C LEU A 372 -5.45 -7.56 -2.60
N PHE A 373 -5.52 -8.87 -2.40
CA PHE A 373 -4.95 -9.51 -1.21
C PHE A 373 -3.41 -9.45 -1.22
N MET A 374 -2.75 -9.85 -2.29
CA MET A 374 -1.29 -9.87 -2.38
C MET A 374 -0.67 -8.46 -2.33
N THR A 375 -1.38 -7.45 -2.83
CA THR A 375 -0.91 -6.06 -2.84
C THR A 375 -1.23 -5.29 -1.56
N GLY A 376 -2.01 -5.86 -0.63
CA GLY A 376 -2.28 -5.29 0.68
C GLY A 376 -3.54 -4.42 0.79
N TYR A 377 -4.40 -4.38 -0.23
CA TYR A 377 -5.75 -3.79 -0.09
C TYR A 377 -6.67 -4.66 0.77
N LEU A 378 -6.41 -5.96 0.81
CA LEU A 378 -7.12 -6.91 1.65
C LEU A 378 -6.13 -7.67 2.52
N THR A 379 -6.64 -8.19 3.63
CA THR A 379 -5.91 -9.09 4.51
C THR A 379 -6.79 -10.29 4.88
N GLN A 380 -6.18 -11.33 5.44
CA GLN A 380 -6.90 -12.55 5.82
C GLN A 380 -7.24 -12.57 7.32
N ARG A 381 -8.31 -13.29 7.66
CA ARG A 381 -8.71 -13.65 9.02
C ARG A 381 -8.84 -15.17 9.18
N GLY A 382 -7.92 -15.90 8.55
CA GLY A 382 -7.84 -17.36 8.53
C GLY A 382 -8.34 -17.97 7.22
N CYS A 383 -7.94 -19.24 7.00
CA CYS A 383 -8.33 -20.07 5.89
C CYS A 383 -9.36 -21.10 6.38
N GLU A 384 -10.41 -21.36 5.59
CA GLU A 384 -11.42 -22.38 5.86
C GLU A 384 -10.96 -23.75 5.35
N ASP A 385 -11.59 -24.84 5.79
CA ASP A 385 -11.21 -26.21 5.41
C ASP A 385 -11.30 -26.48 3.89
N ASP A 386 -12.10 -25.70 3.17
CA ASP A 386 -12.25 -25.79 1.72
C ASP A 386 -11.21 -24.94 0.92
N GLY A 387 -10.25 -24.36 1.62
CA GLY A 387 -9.16 -23.54 1.04
C GLY A 387 -9.56 -22.11 0.71
N ARG A 388 -10.72 -21.61 1.19
CA ARG A 388 -11.10 -20.21 1.04
C ARG A 388 -10.59 -19.38 2.21
N TYR A 389 -9.96 -18.25 1.90
CA TYR A 389 -9.57 -17.24 2.89
C TYR A 389 -10.74 -16.33 3.23
N ARG A 390 -10.86 -16.00 4.51
CA ARG A 390 -11.76 -14.97 5.02
C ARG A 390 -11.06 -13.62 4.87
N LEU A 391 -11.42 -12.87 3.84
CA LEU A 391 -10.81 -11.58 3.49
C LEU A 391 -11.58 -10.41 4.10
N VAL A 392 -10.83 -9.40 4.55
CA VAL A 392 -11.34 -8.12 5.06
C VAL A 392 -10.45 -6.98 4.59
N ILE A 393 -10.94 -5.76 4.64
CA ILE A 393 -10.11 -4.55 4.58
C ILE A 393 -9.32 -4.48 5.88
N PRO A 394 -7.99 -4.27 5.84
CA PRO A 394 -7.15 -4.37 7.03
C PRO A 394 -7.46 -3.31 8.09
N ASN A 395 -7.62 -2.05 7.70
CA ASN A 395 -7.68 -0.91 8.59
C ASN A 395 -8.43 0.29 8.00
N ARG A 396 -8.50 1.36 8.79
CA ARG A 396 -9.22 2.58 8.43
C ARG A 396 -8.59 3.32 7.26
N GLU A 397 -7.27 3.33 7.14
CA GLU A 397 -6.58 3.97 6.01
C GLU A 397 -7.00 3.34 4.69
N ILE A 398 -6.91 2.02 4.57
CA ILE A 398 -7.30 1.30 3.34
C ILE A 398 -8.81 1.42 3.08
N GLN A 399 -9.62 1.41 4.14
CA GLN A 399 -11.07 1.64 4.00
C GLN A 399 -11.38 3.01 3.40
N ASN A 400 -10.70 4.07 3.86
CA ASN A 400 -10.84 5.41 3.30
C ASN A 400 -10.42 5.43 1.82
N ILE A 401 -9.29 4.81 1.48
CA ILE A 401 -8.82 4.73 0.08
C ILE A 401 -9.86 4.07 -0.82
N VAL A 402 -10.40 2.92 -0.42
CA VAL A 402 -11.43 2.21 -1.20
C VAL A 402 -12.69 3.07 -1.34
N THR A 403 -13.12 3.72 -0.26
CA THR A 403 -14.30 4.60 -0.25
C THR A 403 -14.11 5.80 -1.17
N ASP A 404 -12.94 6.45 -1.13
CA ASP A 404 -12.63 7.60 -1.99
C ASP A 404 -12.69 7.22 -3.48
N HIS A 405 -12.15 6.05 -3.86
CA HIS A 405 -12.24 5.57 -5.24
C HIS A 405 -13.67 5.26 -5.68
N ILE A 406 -14.50 4.70 -4.80
CA ILE A 406 -15.93 4.50 -5.05
C ILE A 406 -16.63 5.85 -5.28
N LEU A 407 -16.32 6.85 -4.45
CA LEU A 407 -16.89 8.20 -4.57
C LEU A 407 -16.46 8.91 -5.87
N VAL A 408 -15.19 8.80 -6.25
CA VAL A 408 -14.68 9.35 -7.53
C VAL A 408 -15.43 8.74 -8.73
N LYS A 409 -15.62 7.42 -8.72
CA LYS A 409 -16.42 6.74 -9.75
C LYS A 409 -17.86 7.23 -9.76
N PHE A 410 -18.48 7.31 -8.60
CA PHE A 410 -19.84 7.83 -8.45
C PHE A 410 -19.97 9.26 -9.00
N GLN A 411 -19.02 10.14 -8.69
CA GLN A 411 -18.98 11.49 -9.25
C GLN A 411 -18.93 11.47 -10.78
N GLY A 412 -18.17 10.55 -11.37
CA GLY A 412 -18.15 10.33 -12.82
C GLY A 412 -19.52 9.95 -13.40
N GLU A 413 -20.30 9.12 -12.70
CA GLU A 413 -21.66 8.75 -13.09
C GLU A 413 -22.65 9.93 -12.92
N VAL A 414 -22.54 10.69 -11.85
CA VAL A 414 -23.36 11.91 -11.64
C VAL A 414 -23.13 12.92 -12.77
N LYS A 415 -21.88 13.11 -13.21
CA LYS A 415 -21.56 13.98 -14.35
C LYS A 415 -22.28 13.59 -15.65
N LYS A 416 -22.47 12.29 -15.86
CA LYS A 416 -23.19 11.78 -17.04
C LYS A 416 -24.70 12.02 -16.96
N ASP A 417 -25.25 12.14 -15.73
CA ASP A 417 -26.69 12.32 -15.45
C ASP A 417 -26.97 13.74 -14.95
N GLY A 418 -26.56 14.75 -15.70
CA GLY A 418 -26.68 16.17 -15.32
C GLY A 418 -28.11 16.64 -15.06
N GLN A 419 -29.13 16.07 -15.73
CA GLN A 419 -30.53 16.44 -15.52
C GLN A 419 -31.02 16.08 -14.10
N MET A 420 -30.64 14.91 -13.59
CA MET A 420 -31.04 14.48 -12.26
C MET A 420 -30.29 15.29 -11.17
N ALA A 421 -29.03 15.64 -11.40
CA ALA A 421 -28.28 16.50 -10.50
C ALA A 421 -28.87 17.92 -10.43
N ASP A 422 -29.27 18.49 -11.57
CA ASP A 422 -29.95 19.77 -11.62
C ASP A 422 -31.31 19.74 -10.92
N ALA A 423 -32.10 18.69 -11.11
CA ALA A 423 -33.37 18.51 -10.41
C ALA A 423 -33.17 18.42 -8.88
N PHE A 424 -32.15 17.71 -8.43
CA PHE A 424 -31.81 17.60 -7.00
C PHE A 424 -31.42 18.96 -6.40
N CYS A 425 -30.55 19.71 -7.06
CA CYS A 425 -30.16 21.05 -6.62
C CYS A 425 -31.33 22.02 -6.61
N HIS A 426 -32.22 21.95 -7.60
CA HIS A 426 -33.42 22.79 -7.65
C HIS A 426 -34.38 22.47 -6.49
N ALA A 427 -34.62 21.19 -6.20
CA ALA A 427 -35.44 20.77 -5.06
C ALA A 427 -34.87 21.26 -3.71
N LEU A 428 -33.53 21.24 -3.57
CA LEU A 428 -32.85 21.78 -2.38
C LEU A 428 -33.08 23.29 -2.22
N MET A 429 -32.98 24.09 -3.30
CA MET A 429 -33.20 25.56 -3.25
C MET A 429 -34.63 25.91 -2.89
N GLU A 430 -35.58 25.09 -3.34
CA GLU A 430 -37.02 25.33 -3.11
C GLU A 430 -37.52 24.84 -1.74
N GLY A 431 -36.71 24.12 -0.98
CA GLY A 431 -37.12 23.56 0.31
C GLY A 431 -38.02 22.33 0.19
N LYS A 432 -37.99 21.62 -0.94
CA LYS A 432 -38.89 20.48 -1.24
C LYS A 432 -38.32 19.17 -0.67
N ALA A 433 -38.41 18.96 0.63
CA ALA A 433 -37.82 17.81 1.32
C ALA A 433 -38.18 16.45 0.69
N ASN A 434 -39.45 16.23 0.31
CA ASN A 434 -39.88 14.95 -0.28
C ASN A 434 -39.30 14.70 -1.67
N GLU A 435 -39.06 15.74 -2.47
CA GLU A 435 -38.43 15.64 -3.78
C GLU A 435 -36.93 15.36 -3.63
N VAL A 436 -36.25 16.05 -2.70
CA VAL A 436 -34.88 15.78 -2.31
C VAL A 436 -34.71 14.33 -1.85
N GLU A 437 -35.59 13.84 -0.97
CA GLU A 437 -35.62 12.45 -0.48
C GLU A 437 -35.73 11.44 -1.63
N THR A 438 -36.66 11.66 -2.55
CA THR A 438 -36.90 10.78 -3.70
C THR A 438 -35.66 10.72 -4.63
N LEU A 439 -35.11 11.88 -4.98
CA LEU A 439 -33.95 11.97 -5.88
C LEU A 439 -32.68 11.42 -5.22
N PHE A 440 -32.48 11.70 -3.94
CA PHE A 440 -31.31 11.17 -3.22
C PHE A 440 -31.40 9.66 -3.06
N THR A 441 -32.56 9.10 -2.73
CA THR A 441 -32.80 7.65 -2.71
C THR A 441 -32.51 7.01 -4.08
N ALA A 442 -32.91 7.65 -5.18
CA ALA A 442 -32.60 7.17 -6.52
C ALA A 442 -31.11 7.19 -6.83
N TYR A 443 -30.36 8.21 -6.39
CA TYR A 443 -28.91 8.24 -6.48
C TYR A 443 -28.26 7.13 -5.68
N MET A 444 -28.66 6.92 -4.42
CA MET A 444 -28.16 5.81 -3.60
C MET A 444 -28.43 4.45 -4.25
N GLY A 445 -29.53 4.30 -4.98
CA GLY A 445 -29.85 3.10 -5.75
C GLY A 445 -28.85 2.78 -6.86
N LYS A 446 -28.25 3.81 -7.47
CA LYS A 446 -27.25 3.71 -8.55
C LYS A 446 -25.84 3.45 -8.04
N THR A 447 -25.54 3.73 -6.77
CA THR A 447 -24.21 3.58 -6.18
C THR A 447 -24.03 2.23 -5.48
N ILE A 448 -22.80 1.99 -4.98
CA ILE A 448 -22.47 0.89 -4.08
C ILE A 448 -22.96 1.28 -2.68
N SER A 449 -23.82 0.47 -2.07
CA SER A 449 -24.30 0.75 -0.72
C SER A 449 -23.39 0.16 0.35
N ILE A 450 -23.12 0.93 1.39
CA ILE A 450 -22.53 0.39 2.63
C ILE A 450 -23.65 -0.29 3.42
N ARG A 451 -23.67 -1.64 3.42
CA ARG A 451 -24.62 -2.42 4.23
C ARG A 451 -24.10 -2.54 5.67
N ASP A 452 -25.05 -2.52 6.61
CA ASP A 452 -24.81 -2.65 8.03
C ASP A 452 -24.12 -3.94 8.45
N THR A 453 -23.08 -3.80 9.27
CA THR A 453 -22.96 -4.59 10.51
C THR A 453 -21.68 -4.32 11.25
N PHE A 454 -20.94 -3.57 11.55
CA PHE A 454 -19.75 -3.37 12.43
C PHE A 454 -18.87 -2.14 12.12
N VAL A 455 -19.23 -1.34 11.13
CA VAL A 455 -18.53 -0.08 10.87
C VAL A 455 -19.07 1.00 11.82
N ARG A 456 -18.20 1.82 12.41
CA ARG A 456 -18.63 2.93 13.28
C ARG A 456 -19.59 3.85 12.52
N LYS A 457 -20.59 4.35 13.22
CA LYS A 457 -21.64 5.24 12.67
C LYS A 457 -21.04 6.41 11.87
N SER A 458 -19.96 7.01 12.35
CA SER A 458 -19.26 8.12 11.69
C SER A 458 -18.69 7.80 10.30
N ILE A 459 -18.28 6.56 10.03
CA ILE A 459 -17.76 6.17 8.70
C ILE A 459 -18.92 6.07 7.70
N LYS A 460 -20.07 5.59 8.15
CA LYS A 460 -21.28 5.50 7.35
C LYS A 460 -21.79 6.90 7.01
N GLU A 461 -21.82 7.80 7.97
CA GLU A 461 -22.17 9.20 7.77
C GLU A 461 -21.27 9.87 6.73
N ASN A 462 -19.95 9.68 6.81
CA ASN A 462 -18.99 10.21 5.85
C ASN A 462 -19.21 9.70 4.40
N PHE A 463 -19.68 8.48 4.23
CA PHE A 463 -20.00 7.95 2.90
C PHE A 463 -21.19 8.70 2.25
N TYR A 464 -22.30 8.85 2.97
CA TYR A 464 -23.47 9.58 2.46
C TYR A 464 -23.18 11.07 2.26
N HIS A 465 -22.39 11.64 3.16
CA HIS A 465 -21.84 12.98 3.01
C HIS A 465 -21.03 13.13 1.71
N GLY A 466 -20.15 12.17 1.40
CA GLY A 466 -19.38 12.15 0.15
C GLY A 466 -20.24 12.03 -1.10
N ILE A 467 -21.32 11.24 -1.07
CA ILE A 467 -22.31 11.16 -2.17
C ILE A 467 -22.97 12.53 -2.40
N LEU A 468 -23.43 13.18 -1.35
CA LEU A 468 -24.04 14.52 -1.43
C LEU A 468 -23.06 15.54 -2.00
N LEU A 469 -21.82 15.58 -1.51
CA LEU A 469 -20.78 16.44 -2.08
C LEU A 469 -20.54 16.16 -3.56
N GLY A 470 -20.54 14.89 -3.96
CA GLY A 470 -20.42 14.49 -5.35
C GLY A 470 -21.53 15.06 -6.24
N ILE A 471 -22.78 15.08 -5.76
CA ILE A 471 -23.92 15.66 -6.50
C ILE A 471 -23.81 17.19 -6.54
N LEU A 472 -23.50 17.81 -5.40
CA LEU A 472 -23.54 19.28 -5.24
C LEU A 472 -22.38 19.99 -5.94
N SER A 473 -21.20 19.35 -6.02
CA SER A 473 -19.97 19.95 -6.56
C SER A 473 -20.02 20.28 -8.06
N PHE A 474 -21.04 19.81 -8.79
CA PHE A 474 -21.20 20.08 -10.23
C PHE A 474 -22.12 21.26 -10.54
N LYS A 475 -22.79 21.81 -9.54
CA LYS A 475 -23.66 22.94 -9.77
C LYS A 475 -22.87 24.24 -9.89
N THR A 476 -22.87 24.83 -11.07
CA THR A 476 -22.25 26.14 -11.31
C THR A 476 -22.96 27.22 -10.47
N GLY A 477 -22.16 28.12 -9.89
CA GLY A 477 -22.70 29.19 -9.04
C GLY A 477 -23.02 28.76 -7.60
N TRP A 478 -22.57 27.56 -7.21
CA TRP A 478 -22.64 27.08 -5.82
C TRP A 478 -21.25 26.93 -5.22
N GLU A 479 -20.97 27.64 -4.13
CA GLU A 479 -19.80 27.38 -3.32
C GLU A 479 -20.16 26.34 -2.25
N VAL A 480 -19.74 25.10 -2.47
CA VAL A 480 -20.02 23.97 -1.58
C VAL A 480 -18.81 23.73 -0.68
N ALA A 481 -19.01 23.81 0.61
CA ALA A 481 -17.97 23.61 1.61
C ALA A 481 -18.33 22.45 2.54
N SER A 482 -17.36 21.61 2.83
CA SER A 482 -17.49 20.44 3.71
C SER A 482 -16.69 20.61 4.97
N ASN A 483 -17.21 20.14 6.11
CA ASN A 483 -16.53 20.13 7.42
C ASN A 483 -15.89 21.49 7.78
N ARG A 484 -16.54 22.60 7.46
CA ARG A 484 -16.06 23.93 7.81
C ARG A 484 -16.51 24.31 9.21
N GLU A 485 -15.60 24.95 9.92
CA GLU A 485 -15.92 25.57 11.21
C GLU A 485 -17.06 26.60 11.05
N SER A 486 -18.14 26.42 11.78
CA SER A 486 -19.30 27.30 11.76
C SER A 486 -20.00 27.28 13.13
N GLY A 487 -20.26 28.45 13.68
CA GLY A 487 -20.80 28.55 15.04
C GLY A 487 -19.82 27.95 16.07
N THR A 488 -20.31 27.03 16.88
CA THR A 488 -19.52 26.31 17.91
C THR A 488 -19.11 24.90 17.51
N GLY A 489 -19.13 24.59 16.20
CA GLY A 489 -18.79 23.25 15.68
C GLY A 489 -18.49 23.25 14.19
N PHE A 490 -18.49 22.05 13.60
CA PHE A 490 -18.28 21.84 12.18
C PHE A 490 -19.58 21.35 11.55
N SER A 491 -20.06 22.06 10.51
CA SER A 491 -21.18 21.60 9.69
C SER A 491 -20.73 20.55 8.70
N ASP A 492 -21.58 19.56 8.39
CA ASP A 492 -21.26 18.57 7.38
C ASP A 492 -21.11 19.22 6.00
N ILE A 493 -22.15 19.95 5.53
CA ILE A 493 -22.11 20.65 4.25
C ILE A 493 -22.72 22.05 4.43
N LEU A 494 -22.02 23.03 3.89
CA LEU A 494 -22.47 24.43 3.84
C LEU A 494 -22.42 24.89 2.39
N ILE A 495 -23.50 25.49 1.89
CA ILE A 495 -23.62 25.93 0.49
C ILE A 495 -23.99 27.42 0.46
N GLU A 496 -23.14 28.17 -0.23
CA GLU A 496 -23.35 29.56 -0.60
C GLU A 496 -23.77 29.60 -2.08
N ILE A 497 -24.89 30.24 -2.41
CA ILE A 497 -25.42 30.24 -3.78
C ILE A 497 -25.26 31.64 -4.37
N ASP A 498 -24.41 31.75 -5.40
CA ASP A 498 -24.18 33.00 -6.12
C ASP A 498 -25.47 33.55 -6.70
N ASP A 499 -25.59 34.89 -6.78
CA ASP A 499 -26.71 35.61 -7.33
C ASP A 499 -28.07 35.28 -6.66
N SER A 500 -28.05 34.71 -5.45
CA SER A 500 -29.25 34.44 -4.65
C SER A 500 -29.07 34.85 -3.18
N ASP A 501 -30.18 35.08 -2.51
CA ASP A 501 -30.23 35.34 -1.06
C ASP A 501 -30.42 34.03 -0.26
N ILE A 502 -29.98 32.88 -0.82
CA ILE A 502 -30.24 31.57 -0.25
C ILE A 502 -28.91 30.92 0.16
N GLY A 503 -28.80 30.58 1.42
CA GLY A 503 -27.76 29.69 1.94
C GLY A 503 -28.37 28.36 2.40
N ILE A 504 -27.61 27.27 2.31
CA ILE A 504 -28.06 25.93 2.71
C ILE A 504 -27.07 25.32 3.69
N VAL A 505 -27.60 24.74 4.75
CA VAL A 505 -26.82 23.90 5.71
C VAL A 505 -27.41 22.51 5.71
N ILE A 506 -26.56 21.50 5.55
CA ILE A 506 -26.98 20.10 5.57
C ILE A 506 -26.18 19.38 6.65
N GLU A 507 -26.87 18.64 7.51
CA GLU A 507 -26.29 17.69 8.47
C GLU A 507 -26.79 16.29 8.11
N VAL A 508 -25.83 15.33 8.03
CA VAL A 508 -26.11 13.96 7.62
C VAL A 508 -26.00 13.03 8.81
N LYS A 509 -26.94 12.13 8.96
CA LYS A 509 -26.94 11.06 9.96
C LYS A 509 -27.08 9.69 9.32
N TYR A 510 -26.49 8.71 9.93
CA TYR A 510 -26.74 7.31 9.61
C TYR A 510 -27.70 6.71 10.63
N SER A 511 -28.74 6.04 10.16
CA SER A 511 -29.73 5.34 10.99
C SER A 511 -29.49 3.84 10.95
N ASP A 512 -29.46 3.20 12.11
CA ASP A 512 -29.33 1.74 12.21
C ASP A 512 -30.64 1.01 11.90
N ASP A 513 -31.79 1.70 11.99
CA ASP A 513 -33.13 1.16 11.73
C ASP A 513 -33.95 2.17 10.90
N GLU A 514 -34.69 1.69 9.89
CA GLU A 514 -35.61 2.51 9.08
C GLU A 514 -36.64 3.30 9.91
N ASN A 515 -37.08 2.72 11.02
CA ASN A 515 -38.04 3.39 11.92
C ASN A 515 -37.42 4.59 12.67
N GLN A 516 -36.10 4.73 12.67
CA GLN A 516 -35.38 5.83 13.35
C GLN A 516 -35.04 6.98 12.39
N LEU A 517 -35.19 6.82 11.08
CA LEU A 517 -34.81 7.82 10.07
C LEU A 517 -35.40 9.22 10.38
N GLU A 518 -36.66 9.31 10.75
CA GLU A 518 -37.29 10.61 11.05
C GLU A 518 -36.75 11.22 12.35
N SER A 519 -36.50 10.41 13.40
CA SER A 519 -35.93 10.88 14.65
C SER A 519 -34.50 11.41 14.46
N ASP A 520 -33.69 10.69 13.64
CA ASP A 520 -32.33 11.07 13.34
C ASP A 520 -32.26 12.34 12.46
N CYS A 521 -33.19 12.56 11.54
CA CYS A 521 -33.33 13.86 10.85
C CYS A 521 -33.62 15.01 11.81
N ARG A 522 -34.47 14.79 12.81
CA ARG A 522 -34.78 15.80 13.84
C ARG A 522 -33.57 16.08 14.72
N GLU A 523 -32.79 15.04 15.04
CA GLU A 523 -31.50 15.20 15.75
C GLU A 523 -30.49 16.02 14.94
N ALA A 524 -30.38 15.75 13.61
CA ALA A 524 -29.54 16.52 12.71
C ALA A 524 -29.96 18.02 12.70
N LEU A 525 -31.22 18.31 12.55
CA LEU A 525 -31.75 19.69 12.58
C LEU A 525 -31.47 20.35 13.95
N LYS A 526 -31.65 19.62 15.05
CA LYS A 526 -31.31 20.09 16.38
C LYS A 526 -29.83 20.42 16.50
N GLN A 527 -28.94 19.58 16.00
CA GLN A 527 -27.48 19.82 16.00
C GLN A 527 -27.12 21.10 15.24
N ILE A 528 -27.71 21.33 14.05
CA ILE A 528 -27.53 22.56 13.27
C ILE A 528 -27.90 23.78 14.11
N LYS A 529 -28.99 23.72 14.88
CA LYS A 529 -29.48 24.81 15.71
C LYS A 529 -28.60 25.01 16.96
N ASP A 530 -28.31 23.94 17.69
CA ASP A 530 -27.59 23.99 18.97
C ASP A 530 -26.15 24.50 18.79
N ARG A 531 -25.55 24.23 17.64
CA ARG A 531 -24.17 24.64 17.29
C ARG A 531 -24.11 25.90 16.41
N ASP A 532 -25.25 26.47 16.08
CA ASP A 532 -25.41 27.67 15.25
C ASP A 532 -24.65 27.64 13.90
N TYR A 533 -24.68 26.51 13.21
CA TYR A 533 -24.05 26.35 11.88
C TYR A 533 -24.48 27.43 10.85
N PRO A 534 -25.70 27.99 10.86
CA PRO A 534 -26.08 29.10 9.98
C PRO A 534 -25.33 30.43 10.20
N GLN A 535 -24.58 30.59 11.30
CA GLN A 535 -23.91 31.86 11.64
C GLN A 535 -23.00 32.36 10.51
N LYS A 536 -22.25 31.46 9.86
CA LYS A 536 -21.35 31.82 8.76
C LYS A 536 -22.12 32.40 7.57
N LEU A 537 -23.23 31.76 7.18
CA LEU A 537 -24.08 32.24 6.09
C LEU A 537 -24.73 33.59 6.42
N ARG A 538 -25.17 33.79 7.67
CA ARG A 538 -25.67 35.12 8.11
C ARG A 538 -24.61 36.19 8.02
N ASN A 539 -23.36 35.85 8.44
CA ASN A 539 -22.25 36.78 8.37
C ASN A 539 -21.83 37.10 6.92
N ALA A 540 -22.06 36.19 5.98
CA ALA A 540 -21.85 36.38 4.55
C ALA A 540 -23.00 37.15 3.88
N GLY A 541 -24.09 37.47 4.61
CA GLY A 541 -25.18 38.29 4.12
C GLY A 541 -26.40 37.51 3.58
N PHE A 542 -26.44 36.20 3.74
CA PHE A 542 -27.63 35.42 3.34
C PHE A 542 -28.78 35.56 4.35
N HIS A 543 -29.97 35.90 3.87
CA HIS A 543 -31.13 36.12 4.72
C HIS A 543 -32.07 34.91 4.76
N LYS A 544 -32.15 34.15 3.67
CA LYS A 544 -32.90 32.90 3.61
C LYS A 544 -31.97 31.70 3.77
N ILE A 545 -32.04 31.03 4.92
CA ILE A 545 -31.18 29.90 5.21
C ILE A 545 -32.00 28.63 5.39
N LEU A 546 -31.84 27.69 4.46
CA LEU A 546 -32.47 26.38 4.52
C LEU A 546 -31.61 25.41 5.29
N LYS A 547 -32.16 24.72 6.29
CA LYS A 547 -31.49 23.75 7.16
C LYS A 547 -32.06 22.37 6.86
N TYR A 548 -31.20 21.47 6.39
CA TYR A 548 -31.57 20.10 6.06
C TYR A 548 -30.99 19.12 7.07
N GLY A 549 -31.84 18.30 7.68
CA GLY A 549 -31.47 17.07 8.36
C GLY A 549 -31.74 15.90 7.42
N ILE A 550 -30.69 15.18 7.06
CA ILE A 550 -30.78 14.00 6.18
C ILE A 550 -30.32 12.78 6.94
N ALA A 551 -31.19 11.80 7.14
CA ALA A 551 -30.87 10.52 7.74
C ALA A 551 -30.92 9.43 6.67
N CYS A 552 -29.87 8.61 6.60
CA CYS A 552 -29.70 7.58 5.59
C CYS A 552 -29.61 6.19 6.21
N GLN A 553 -30.20 5.20 5.53
CA GLN A 553 -30.04 3.79 5.85
C GLN A 553 -29.91 3.00 4.54
N ILE A 554 -28.79 2.33 4.35
CA ILE A 554 -28.48 1.49 3.17
C ILE A 554 -28.72 2.22 1.83
N LYS A 555 -29.94 2.14 1.27
CA LYS A 555 -30.33 2.78 -0.02
C LYS A 555 -31.54 3.68 0.11
N THR A 556 -31.95 3.97 1.31
CA THR A 556 -33.08 4.85 1.61
C THR A 556 -32.64 6.03 2.45
N CYS A 557 -33.33 7.11 2.38
CA CYS A 557 -33.15 8.24 3.28
C CYS A 557 -34.48 8.86 3.67
N LYS A 558 -34.42 9.66 4.74
CA LYS A 558 -35.45 10.62 5.13
C LYS A 558 -34.83 11.99 5.12
N VAL A 559 -35.61 12.97 4.68
CA VAL A 559 -35.18 14.36 4.60
C VAL A 559 -36.20 15.25 5.30
N LEU A 560 -35.73 16.07 6.22
CA LEU A 560 -36.51 17.15 6.84
C LEU A 560 -35.81 18.49 6.57
N VAL A 561 -36.63 19.56 6.40
CA VAL A 561 -36.13 20.91 6.17
C VAL A 561 -36.77 21.90 7.14
N GLU A 562 -35.96 22.85 7.64
CA GLU A 562 -36.41 24.07 8.35
C GLU A 562 -35.85 25.30 7.64
N ILE A 563 -36.63 26.38 7.64
CA ILE A 563 -36.28 27.66 7.01
C ILE A 563 -35.80 28.64 8.09
#